data_0b23d0984a5b3b2c19aefb939464d9b4
#
_entry.id   0b23d0984a5b3b2c19aefb939464d9b4
#
_cell.length_a   1.000
_cell.length_b   1.000
_cell.length_c   1.000
_cell.angle_alpha   90.00
_cell.angle_beta   90.00
_cell.angle_gamma   90.00
#
_symmetry.space_group_name_H-M   'P 1'
#
loop_
_entity.id
_entity.type
_entity.pdbx_description
1 polymer ?
#
loop_
_entity_poly.entity_id
_entity_poly.type
_entity_poly.pdbx_seq_one_letter_code
_entity_poly.pdbx_strand_id
1 'polypeptide(L)'
;MTTMKLSPWRAAIASFVGTTVEFYDFLIYGTAAALVFPKLFFPEAEPSVGVLLSFATFGVGFVARPLGGVVFGHFGDRVGRKRMLVYSLLLMGGSTVAMGLLPTYAQIGMAAPVLLTALRLLQGFAVGGEWGGATLMAVEHAPPSRKGFFGAFPQMGAPAGTALATLAFFTVAQLPDEQFLSWGWRIPFLASAVLIIIGLVIRLSLAESPDFAAVRERAATVRIPVAEAFRKHWRQILLVAGAYLSQGVFAYICVAYLVSYGTTVAGIGRTEALFGVFVAAVVAVVTYPLFGALSDRVGRKPVFLGGVVAMGAAVFPTFALINTGNAALFLAALVLVFGLAMAPAAGVTGSLFSLVFDADVRYSAVSVGYTLSQVLGSAFAPTIAVALYAATETSDSIAAYLIAVSVISAISVAFLPGPWRIRRALRD
;
A
#
# COMPACT_ATOMS: atom_id res chain seq x y z
N MET A 1 -10.45 -37.25 9.03
CA MET A 1 -11.16 -36.04 8.54
C MET A 1 -10.35 -35.45 7.41
N THR A 2 -10.82 -35.56 6.19
CA THR A 2 -10.15 -35.03 4.98
C THR A 2 -10.20 -33.50 5.04
N THR A 3 -9.08 -32.86 5.34
CA THR A 3 -8.93 -31.43 5.29
C THR A 3 -9.13 -30.98 3.83
N MET A 4 -10.27 -30.36 3.53
CA MET A 4 -10.51 -29.73 2.24
C MET A 4 -9.46 -28.63 2.03
N LYS A 5 -8.42 -28.91 1.24
CA LYS A 5 -7.45 -27.89 0.81
C LYS A 5 -8.21 -26.81 0.04
N LEU A 6 -8.11 -25.57 0.49
CA LEU A 6 -8.63 -24.43 -0.27
C LEU A 6 -8.03 -24.43 -1.68
N SER A 7 -8.87 -24.28 -2.69
CA SER A 7 -8.40 -24.13 -4.07
C SER A 7 -7.45 -22.92 -4.17
N PRO A 8 -6.31 -23.02 -4.89
CA PRO A 8 -5.38 -21.90 -5.09
C PRO A 8 -6.07 -20.61 -5.56
N TRP A 9 -7.06 -20.75 -6.44
CA TRP A 9 -7.86 -19.65 -6.95
C TRP A 9 -8.71 -18.98 -5.87
N ARG A 10 -9.33 -19.77 -4.98
CA ARG A 10 -10.14 -19.21 -3.88
C ARG A 10 -9.27 -18.43 -2.90
N ALA A 11 -8.09 -18.94 -2.56
CA ALA A 11 -7.15 -18.25 -1.69
C ALA A 11 -6.63 -16.94 -2.34
N ALA A 12 -6.29 -16.98 -3.64
CA ALA A 12 -5.81 -15.83 -4.39
C ALA A 12 -6.89 -14.74 -4.52
N ILE A 13 -8.11 -15.10 -4.92
CA ILE A 13 -9.23 -14.15 -5.07
C ILE A 13 -9.61 -13.54 -3.72
N ALA A 14 -9.68 -14.34 -2.65
CA ALA A 14 -9.99 -13.82 -1.33
C ALA A 14 -8.93 -12.81 -0.83
N SER A 15 -7.64 -13.11 -1.07
CA SER A 15 -6.54 -12.19 -0.76
C SER A 15 -6.60 -10.92 -1.62
N PHE A 16 -6.89 -11.05 -2.92
CA PHE A 16 -7.07 -9.92 -3.84
C PHE A 16 -8.20 -8.99 -3.37
N VAL A 17 -9.39 -9.54 -3.13
CA VAL A 17 -10.56 -8.73 -2.73
C VAL A 17 -10.33 -8.09 -1.35
N GLY A 18 -9.78 -8.83 -0.38
CA GLY A 18 -9.46 -8.30 0.95
C GLY A 18 -8.51 -7.10 0.87
N THR A 19 -7.41 -7.24 0.13
CA THR A 19 -6.44 -6.16 -0.07
C THR A 19 -7.03 -4.99 -0.87
N THR A 20 -7.93 -5.26 -1.83
CA THR A 20 -8.62 -4.21 -2.59
C THR A 20 -9.44 -3.31 -1.67
N VAL A 21 -10.23 -3.89 -0.77
CA VAL A 21 -11.05 -3.14 0.21
C VAL A 21 -10.17 -2.32 1.15
N GLU A 22 -9.10 -2.94 1.67
CA GLU A 22 -8.15 -2.27 2.55
C GLU A 22 -7.50 -1.05 1.88
N PHE A 23 -7.00 -1.22 0.66
CA PHE A 23 -6.34 -0.14 -0.08
C PHE A 23 -7.31 0.94 -0.55
N TYR A 24 -8.56 0.60 -0.89
CA TYR A 24 -9.57 1.62 -1.16
C TYR A 24 -9.71 2.58 0.03
N ASP A 25 -10.02 2.05 1.21
CA ASP A 25 -10.24 2.84 2.43
C ASP A 25 -9.02 3.70 2.79
N PHE A 26 -7.82 3.18 2.52
CA PHE A 26 -6.59 3.90 2.82
C PHE A 26 -6.28 4.99 1.80
N LEU A 27 -6.54 4.75 0.51
CA LEU A 27 -6.13 5.61 -0.59
C LEU A 27 -7.09 6.75 -0.89
N ILE A 28 -8.39 6.62 -0.56
CA ILE A 28 -9.31 7.77 -0.64
C ILE A 28 -8.83 8.94 0.20
N TYR A 29 -8.17 8.67 1.33
CA TYR A 29 -7.55 9.72 2.15
C TYR A 29 -6.43 10.45 1.40
N GLY A 30 -5.55 9.73 0.70
CA GLY A 30 -4.47 10.31 -0.10
C GLY A 30 -5.00 11.26 -1.20
N THR A 31 -6.07 10.85 -1.89
CA THR A 31 -6.73 11.70 -2.90
C THR A 31 -7.38 12.94 -2.26
N ALA A 32 -8.03 12.78 -1.11
CA ALA A 32 -8.60 13.92 -0.37
C ALA A 32 -7.51 14.85 0.17
N ALA A 33 -6.37 14.32 0.62
CA ALA A 33 -5.22 15.11 1.03
C ALA A 33 -4.63 15.96 -0.11
N ALA A 34 -4.73 15.46 -1.35
CA ALA A 34 -4.30 16.20 -2.53
C ALA A 34 -5.29 17.30 -2.96
N LEU A 35 -6.61 17.05 -2.86
CA LEU A 35 -7.63 17.86 -3.55
C LEU A 35 -8.55 18.65 -2.61
N VAL A 36 -8.73 18.20 -1.35
CA VAL A 36 -9.79 18.67 -0.45
C VAL A 36 -9.25 19.25 0.85
N PHE A 37 -8.40 18.51 1.56
CA PHE A 37 -8.01 18.86 2.93
C PHE A 37 -7.25 20.18 3.05
N PRO A 38 -6.37 20.59 2.12
CA PRO A 38 -5.75 21.89 2.18
C PRO A 38 -6.76 23.03 2.29
N LYS A 39 -7.89 22.92 1.55
CA LYS A 39 -8.92 23.95 1.48
C LYS A 39 -9.90 23.91 2.65
N LEU A 40 -10.27 22.71 3.14
CA LEU A 40 -11.36 22.53 4.10
C LEU A 40 -10.92 22.31 5.54
N PHE A 41 -9.68 21.84 5.75
CA PHE A 41 -9.15 21.52 7.08
C PHE A 41 -7.94 22.39 7.46
N PHE A 42 -7.27 23.03 6.49
CA PHE A 42 -6.12 23.90 6.70
C PHE A 42 -6.26 25.24 5.95
N PRO A 43 -7.44 25.92 5.97
CA PRO A 43 -7.70 27.10 5.15
C PRO A 43 -6.88 28.34 5.56
N GLU A 44 -6.40 28.40 6.81
CA GLU A 44 -5.60 29.51 7.33
C GLU A 44 -4.10 29.37 7.01
N ALA A 45 -3.68 28.19 6.53
CA ALA A 45 -2.30 27.95 6.13
C ALA A 45 -2.07 28.50 4.71
N GLU A 46 -0.84 28.96 4.45
CA GLU A 46 -0.42 29.24 3.08
C GLU A 46 -0.65 28.00 2.20
N PRO A 47 -1.04 28.13 0.91
CA PRO A 47 -1.42 27.00 0.08
C PRO A 47 -0.41 25.83 0.06
N SER A 48 0.89 26.14 -0.02
CA SER A 48 1.97 25.13 0.03
C SER A 48 2.04 24.43 1.39
N VAL A 49 1.87 25.17 2.48
CA VAL A 49 1.86 24.64 3.85
C VAL A 49 0.60 23.80 4.10
N GLY A 50 -0.56 24.22 3.58
CA GLY A 50 -1.81 23.46 3.67
C GLY A 50 -1.69 22.09 3.01
N VAL A 51 -1.07 22.02 1.83
CA VAL A 51 -0.78 20.74 1.15
C VAL A 51 0.21 19.89 1.96
N LEU A 52 1.28 20.50 2.48
CA LEU A 52 2.27 19.83 3.33
C LEU A 52 1.61 19.20 4.56
N LEU A 53 0.79 19.96 5.29
CA LEU A 53 0.06 19.49 6.47
C LEU A 53 -0.90 18.35 6.12
N SER A 54 -1.62 18.46 5.00
CA SER A 54 -2.54 17.43 4.54
C SER A 54 -1.81 16.10 4.29
N PHE A 55 -0.66 16.12 3.64
CA PHE A 55 0.15 14.92 3.43
C PHE A 55 0.87 14.46 4.70
N ALA A 56 1.23 15.36 5.61
CA ALA A 56 1.75 14.97 6.91
C ALA A 56 0.72 14.14 7.71
N THR A 57 -0.57 14.55 7.72
CA THR A 57 -1.63 13.75 8.35
C THR A 57 -1.83 12.40 7.66
N PHE A 58 -1.62 12.32 6.34
CA PHE A 58 -1.62 11.04 5.62
C PHE A 58 -0.52 10.11 6.15
N GLY A 59 0.70 10.63 6.34
CA GLY A 59 1.85 9.89 6.86
C GLY A 59 1.66 9.39 8.29
N VAL A 60 0.97 10.15 9.14
CA VAL A 60 0.69 9.78 10.54
C VAL A 60 -0.02 8.43 10.67
N GLY A 61 -0.91 8.07 9.73
CA GLY A 61 -1.56 6.76 9.71
C GLY A 61 -0.60 5.58 9.62
N PHE A 62 0.55 5.75 8.97
CA PHE A 62 1.57 4.69 8.90
C PHE A 62 2.33 4.50 10.20
N VAL A 63 2.55 5.59 10.95
CA VAL A 63 3.26 5.53 12.23
C VAL A 63 2.48 4.70 13.27
N ALA A 64 1.17 4.67 13.17
CA ALA A 64 0.32 3.86 14.04
C ALA A 64 0.30 2.36 13.69
N ARG A 65 0.68 1.96 12.46
CA ARG A 65 0.63 0.56 12.00
C ARG A 65 1.46 -0.42 12.85
N PRO A 66 2.72 -0.13 13.25
CA PRO A 66 3.49 -1.03 14.09
C PRO A 66 2.81 -1.33 15.43
N LEU A 67 2.21 -0.31 16.06
CA LEU A 67 1.47 -0.48 17.31
C LEU A 67 0.25 -1.37 17.10
N GLY A 68 -0.51 -1.15 16.03
CA GLY A 68 -1.63 -1.99 15.63
C GLY A 68 -1.20 -3.44 15.41
N GLY A 69 -0.09 -3.67 14.70
CA GLY A 69 0.46 -5.01 14.46
C GLY A 69 0.79 -5.76 15.73
N VAL A 70 1.38 -5.09 16.72
CA VAL A 70 1.68 -5.69 18.04
C VAL A 70 0.39 -6.01 18.79
N VAL A 71 -0.55 -5.08 18.87
CA VAL A 71 -1.80 -5.24 19.62
C VAL A 71 -2.70 -6.31 18.99
N PHE A 72 -2.98 -6.20 17.69
CA PHE A 72 -3.81 -7.18 16.98
C PHE A 72 -3.14 -8.56 16.92
N GLY A 73 -1.81 -8.62 16.82
CA GLY A 73 -1.05 -9.86 16.92
C GLY A 73 -1.21 -10.51 18.29
N HIS A 74 -1.00 -9.76 19.37
CA HIS A 74 -1.11 -10.26 20.74
C HIS A 74 -2.52 -10.77 21.08
N PHE A 75 -3.54 -9.98 20.77
CA PHE A 75 -4.93 -10.40 21.01
C PHE A 75 -5.40 -11.46 20.02
N GLY A 76 -4.85 -11.48 18.78
CA GLY A 76 -5.13 -12.51 17.80
C GLY A 76 -4.76 -13.91 18.26
N ASP A 77 -3.66 -14.04 18.98
CA ASP A 77 -3.22 -15.31 19.56
C ASP A 77 -4.07 -15.74 20.79
N ARG A 78 -4.74 -14.80 21.48
CA ARG A 78 -5.58 -15.08 22.67
C ARG A 78 -7.06 -15.23 22.34
N VAL A 79 -7.63 -14.33 21.55
CA VAL A 79 -9.07 -14.22 21.28
C VAL A 79 -9.47 -14.91 19.96
N GLY A 80 -8.48 -15.17 19.10
CA GLY A 80 -8.65 -15.79 17.78
C GLY A 80 -8.44 -14.77 16.65
N ARG A 81 -7.68 -15.19 15.61
CA ARG A 81 -7.29 -14.30 14.49
C ARG A 81 -8.49 -13.82 13.69
N LYS A 82 -9.50 -14.66 13.44
CA LYS A 82 -10.72 -14.30 12.71
C LYS A 82 -11.44 -13.12 13.38
N ARG A 83 -11.57 -13.14 14.72
CA ARG A 83 -12.21 -12.05 15.47
C ARG A 83 -11.41 -10.76 15.38
N MET A 84 -10.08 -10.84 15.49
CA MET A 84 -9.21 -9.66 15.37
C MET A 84 -9.25 -9.06 13.97
N LEU A 85 -9.30 -9.88 12.92
CA LEU A 85 -9.48 -9.40 11.54
C LEU A 85 -10.84 -8.71 11.32
N VAL A 86 -11.90 -9.17 11.99
CA VAL A 86 -13.20 -8.48 11.95
C VAL A 86 -13.13 -7.14 12.69
N TYR A 87 -12.51 -7.09 13.86
CA TYR A 87 -12.36 -5.84 14.63
C TYR A 87 -11.47 -4.83 13.89
N SER A 88 -10.37 -5.28 13.26
CA SER A 88 -9.52 -4.39 12.46
C SER A 88 -10.28 -3.80 11.28
N LEU A 89 -11.07 -4.60 10.55
CA LEU A 89 -11.89 -4.13 9.44
C LEU A 89 -12.94 -3.10 9.89
N LEU A 90 -13.64 -3.38 10.99
CA LEU A 90 -14.65 -2.47 11.54
C LEU A 90 -14.04 -1.15 12.03
N LEU A 91 -12.89 -1.22 12.68
CA LEU A 91 -12.19 -0.03 13.17
C LEU A 91 -11.64 0.80 12.00
N MET A 92 -11.04 0.16 11.00
CA MET A 92 -10.50 0.81 9.81
C MET A 92 -11.61 1.51 9.01
N GLY A 93 -12.61 0.76 8.59
CA GLY A 93 -13.68 1.29 7.78
C GLY A 93 -14.58 2.25 8.55
N GLY A 94 -14.84 1.98 9.84
CA GLY A 94 -15.58 2.90 10.72
C GLY A 94 -14.87 4.25 10.87
N SER A 95 -13.54 4.26 11.01
CA SER A 95 -12.74 5.49 11.00
C SER A 95 -12.84 6.22 9.66
N THR A 96 -12.85 5.48 8.54
CA THR A 96 -13.00 6.06 7.20
C THR A 96 -14.37 6.72 7.02
N VAL A 97 -15.44 6.05 7.39
CA VAL A 97 -16.81 6.62 7.35
C VAL A 97 -16.90 7.84 8.24
N ALA A 98 -16.33 7.79 9.46
CA ALA A 98 -16.30 8.93 10.38
C ALA A 98 -15.57 10.14 9.81
N MET A 99 -14.48 9.95 9.04
CA MET A 99 -13.81 11.05 8.33
C MET A 99 -14.74 11.74 7.32
N GLY A 100 -15.57 10.96 6.60
CA GLY A 100 -16.57 11.50 5.68
C GLY A 100 -17.67 12.32 6.37
N LEU A 101 -17.91 12.08 7.66
CA LEU A 101 -18.89 12.80 8.47
C LEU A 101 -18.31 14.00 9.24
N LEU A 102 -16.98 14.20 9.21
CA LEU A 102 -16.34 15.27 9.97
C LEU A 102 -16.85 16.66 9.54
N PRO A 103 -17.12 17.55 10.52
CA PRO A 103 -17.27 18.97 10.25
C PRO A 103 -15.95 19.57 9.75
N THR A 104 -16.03 20.60 8.90
CA THR A 104 -14.87 21.31 8.36
C THR A 104 -14.32 22.34 9.34
N TYR A 105 -13.15 22.93 9.02
CA TYR A 105 -12.54 24.01 9.80
C TYR A 105 -13.49 25.19 9.99
N ALA A 106 -14.26 25.54 8.96
CA ALA A 106 -15.22 26.65 9.03
C ALA A 106 -16.34 26.41 10.08
N GLN A 107 -16.61 25.17 10.45
CA GLN A 107 -17.67 24.81 11.41
C GLN A 107 -17.15 24.64 12.84
N ILE A 108 -15.97 24.01 13.02
CA ILE A 108 -15.43 23.65 14.35
C ILE A 108 -14.00 24.12 14.59
N GLY A 109 -13.45 24.94 13.70
CA GLY A 109 -12.10 25.49 13.85
C GLY A 109 -11.01 24.40 13.91
N MET A 110 -10.01 24.60 14.76
CA MET A 110 -8.85 23.71 14.94
C MET A 110 -9.22 22.27 15.36
N ALA A 111 -10.43 22.05 15.90
CA ALA A 111 -10.89 20.70 16.22
C ALA A 111 -11.02 19.80 14.96
N ALA A 112 -11.28 20.38 13.79
CA ALA A 112 -11.42 19.63 12.54
C ALA A 112 -10.14 18.90 12.13
N PRO A 113 -8.97 19.53 11.96
CA PRO A 113 -7.73 18.84 11.62
C PRO A 113 -7.24 17.91 12.74
N VAL A 114 -7.50 18.22 14.01
CA VAL A 114 -7.16 17.34 15.14
C VAL A 114 -7.96 16.03 15.07
N LEU A 115 -9.29 16.12 14.89
CA LEU A 115 -10.15 14.93 14.75
C LEU A 115 -9.82 14.13 13.49
N LEU A 116 -9.54 14.79 12.37
CA LEU A 116 -9.10 14.15 11.13
C LEU A 116 -7.81 13.33 11.38
N THR A 117 -6.83 13.90 12.06
CA THR A 117 -5.57 13.24 12.42
C THR A 117 -5.79 12.08 13.39
N ALA A 118 -6.65 12.24 14.38
CA ALA A 118 -6.99 11.18 15.33
C ALA A 118 -7.66 9.98 14.64
N LEU A 119 -8.63 10.23 13.76
CA LEU A 119 -9.27 9.17 12.97
C LEU A 119 -8.26 8.49 12.02
N ARG A 120 -7.31 9.24 11.47
CA ARG A 120 -6.25 8.68 10.65
C ARG A 120 -5.30 7.78 11.43
N LEU A 121 -4.96 8.14 12.69
CA LEU A 121 -4.21 7.28 13.60
C LEU A 121 -4.98 5.98 13.90
N LEU A 122 -6.28 6.07 14.19
CA LEU A 122 -7.13 4.89 14.43
C LEU A 122 -7.21 3.98 13.21
N GLN A 123 -7.36 4.56 12.01
CA GLN A 123 -7.36 3.82 10.76
C GLN A 123 -6.01 3.10 10.53
N GLY A 124 -4.90 3.80 10.73
CA GLY A 124 -3.56 3.23 10.59
C GLY A 124 -3.29 2.12 11.61
N PHE A 125 -3.70 2.30 12.86
CA PHE A 125 -3.63 1.29 13.91
C PHE A 125 -4.39 0.01 13.53
N ALA A 126 -5.58 0.15 12.93
CA ALA A 126 -6.40 -0.99 12.52
C ALA A 126 -5.74 -1.86 11.43
N VAL A 127 -5.03 -1.24 10.49
CA VAL A 127 -4.40 -1.92 9.33
C VAL A 127 -3.15 -2.73 9.71
N GLY A 128 -2.57 -2.50 10.91
CA GLY A 128 -1.33 -3.13 11.34
C GLY A 128 -1.38 -4.66 11.36
N GLY A 129 -0.58 -5.32 10.53
CA GLY A 129 -0.39 -6.78 10.57
C GLY A 129 -1.20 -7.60 9.54
N GLU A 130 -2.06 -6.99 8.72
CA GLU A 130 -2.94 -7.70 7.80
C GLU A 130 -2.23 -8.20 6.51
N TRP A 131 -1.34 -7.38 5.95
CA TRP A 131 -0.71 -7.62 4.64
C TRP A 131 0.11 -8.93 4.56
N GLY A 132 0.88 -9.26 5.60
CA GLY A 132 1.70 -10.46 5.63
C GLY A 132 0.87 -11.74 5.54
N GLY A 133 -0.29 -11.78 6.20
CA GLY A 133 -1.21 -12.93 6.17
C GLY A 133 -1.82 -13.18 4.80
N ALA A 134 -2.30 -12.13 4.12
CA ALA A 134 -2.88 -12.23 2.79
C ALA A 134 -1.86 -12.73 1.75
N THR A 135 -0.63 -12.19 1.83
CA THR A 135 0.47 -12.56 0.91
C THR A 135 0.90 -14.02 1.10
N LEU A 136 1.09 -14.46 2.33
CA LEU A 136 1.49 -15.84 2.61
C LEU A 136 0.38 -16.83 2.27
N MET A 137 -0.88 -16.50 2.53
CA MET A 137 -2.02 -17.33 2.14
C MET A 137 -2.02 -17.62 0.64
N ALA A 138 -1.85 -16.62 -0.21
CA ALA A 138 -1.82 -16.80 -1.65
C ALA A 138 -0.63 -17.65 -2.13
N VAL A 139 0.58 -17.42 -1.56
CA VAL A 139 1.81 -18.12 -1.97
C VAL A 139 1.86 -19.57 -1.46
N GLU A 140 1.38 -19.83 -0.24
CA GLU A 140 1.43 -21.15 0.38
C GLU A 140 0.43 -22.15 -0.25
N HIS A 141 -0.74 -21.66 -0.68
CA HIS A 141 -1.73 -22.47 -1.39
C HIS A 141 -1.44 -22.62 -2.90
N ALA A 142 -0.45 -21.88 -3.43
CA ALA A 142 -0.10 -21.93 -4.84
C ALA A 142 0.67 -23.19 -5.21
N PRO A 143 0.47 -23.75 -6.42
CA PRO A 143 1.33 -24.79 -6.96
C PRO A 143 2.80 -24.33 -6.97
N PRO A 144 3.77 -25.21 -6.68
CA PRO A 144 5.20 -24.84 -6.64
C PRO A 144 5.70 -24.11 -7.88
N SER A 145 5.18 -24.47 -9.07
CA SER A 145 5.54 -23.89 -10.37
C SER A 145 4.88 -22.55 -10.67
N ARG A 146 3.90 -22.08 -9.85
CA ARG A 146 3.10 -20.85 -10.10
C ARG A 146 3.03 -19.94 -8.88
N LYS A 147 3.96 -20.03 -7.97
CA LYS A 147 3.99 -19.19 -6.75
C LYS A 147 4.17 -17.71 -7.06
N GLY A 148 4.85 -17.36 -8.14
CA GLY A 148 4.96 -15.97 -8.63
C GLY A 148 3.63 -15.44 -9.09
N PHE A 149 2.95 -16.17 -9.98
CA PHE A 149 1.63 -15.80 -10.49
C PHE A 149 0.60 -15.59 -9.37
N PHE A 150 0.39 -16.61 -8.51
CA PHE A 150 -0.59 -16.52 -7.44
C PHE A 150 -0.19 -15.53 -6.33
N GLY A 151 1.11 -15.38 -6.07
CA GLY A 151 1.65 -14.40 -5.12
C GLY A 151 1.49 -12.93 -5.57
N ALA A 152 1.17 -12.69 -6.85
CA ALA A 152 0.85 -11.37 -7.37
C ALA A 152 -0.59 -10.92 -7.02
N PHE A 153 -1.51 -11.84 -6.70
CA PHE A 153 -2.92 -11.50 -6.44
C PHE A 153 -3.13 -10.53 -5.26
N PRO A 154 -2.52 -10.73 -4.09
CA PRO A 154 -2.58 -9.73 -3.03
C PRO A 154 -2.03 -8.37 -3.46
N GLN A 155 -0.97 -8.37 -4.27
CA GLN A 155 -0.36 -7.14 -4.78
C GLN A 155 -1.24 -6.40 -5.80
N MET A 156 -2.04 -7.13 -6.58
CA MET A 156 -3.06 -6.53 -7.47
C MET A 156 -4.15 -5.81 -6.68
N GLY A 157 -4.39 -6.18 -5.43
CA GLY A 157 -5.37 -5.53 -4.56
C GLY A 157 -5.07 -4.05 -4.33
N ALA A 158 -3.80 -3.66 -4.20
CA ALA A 158 -3.42 -2.27 -4.03
C ALA A 158 -3.81 -1.39 -5.24
N PRO A 159 -3.40 -1.68 -6.49
CA PRO A 159 -3.85 -0.91 -7.64
C PRO A 159 -5.37 -1.04 -7.90
N ALA A 160 -6.01 -2.18 -7.61
CA ALA A 160 -7.46 -2.30 -7.71
C ALA A 160 -8.18 -1.38 -6.72
N GLY A 161 -7.71 -1.32 -5.46
CA GLY A 161 -8.20 -0.37 -4.46
C GLY A 161 -7.96 1.09 -4.89
N THR A 162 -6.78 1.37 -5.49
CA THR A 162 -6.48 2.68 -6.10
C THR A 162 -7.48 3.01 -7.20
N ALA A 163 -7.73 2.09 -8.13
CA ALA A 163 -8.68 2.31 -9.23
C ALA A 163 -10.09 2.61 -8.69
N LEU A 164 -10.57 1.84 -7.71
CA LEU A 164 -11.87 2.07 -7.08
C LEU A 164 -11.92 3.41 -6.34
N ALA A 165 -10.90 3.74 -5.54
CA ALA A 165 -10.82 5.00 -4.82
C ALA A 165 -10.79 6.20 -5.76
N THR A 166 -9.98 6.09 -6.83
CA THR A 166 -9.86 7.14 -7.84
C THR A 166 -11.15 7.28 -8.65
N LEU A 167 -11.81 6.17 -9.02
CA LEU A 167 -13.10 6.19 -9.71
C LEU A 167 -14.17 6.86 -8.84
N ALA A 168 -14.20 6.59 -7.54
CA ALA A 168 -15.12 7.23 -6.62
C ALA A 168 -14.88 8.75 -6.56
N PHE A 169 -13.62 9.20 -6.48
CA PHE A 169 -13.32 10.62 -6.55
C PHE A 169 -13.54 11.21 -7.95
N PHE A 170 -13.23 10.48 -9.02
CA PHE A 170 -13.48 10.90 -10.39
C PHE A 170 -14.96 11.21 -10.63
N THR A 171 -15.87 10.36 -10.15
CA THR A 171 -17.32 10.58 -10.31
C THR A 171 -17.79 11.85 -9.62
N VAL A 172 -17.34 12.10 -8.38
CA VAL A 172 -17.73 13.30 -7.63
C VAL A 172 -16.97 14.55 -8.10
N ALA A 173 -15.81 14.39 -8.74
CA ALA A 173 -15.03 15.48 -9.33
C ALA A 173 -15.70 16.13 -10.55
N GLN A 174 -16.73 15.48 -11.13
CA GLN A 174 -17.56 16.06 -12.18
C GLN A 174 -18.53 17.13 -11.65
N LEU A 175 -18.74 17.19 -10.34
CA LEU A 175 -19.57 18.20 -9.71
C LEU A 175 -18.90 19.59 -9.81
N PRO A 176 -19.69 20.69 -9.88
CA PRO A 176 -19.16 22.03 -9.70
C PRO A 176 -18.34 22.14 -8.39
N ASP A 177 -17.31 22.99 -8.38
CA ASP A 177 -16.39 23.10 -7.23
C ASP A 177 -17.09 23.35 -5.91
N GLU A 178 -18.13 24.17 -5.90
CA GLU A 178 -18.93 24.45 -4.70
C GLU A 178 -19.60 23.19 -4.16
N GLN A 179 -20.21 22.38 -5.03
CA GLN A 179 -20.86 21.13 -4.63
C GLN A 179 -19.82 20.08 -4.24
N PHE A 180 -18.71 19.98 -4.97
CA PHE A 180 -17.62 19.06 -4.68
C PHE A 180 -17.04 19.33 -3.29
N LEU A 181 -16.73 20.60 -2.96
CA LEU A 181 -16.13 20.97 -1.68
C LEU A 181 -17.15 21.02 -0.52
N SER A 182 -18.44 21.25 -0.76
CA SER A 182 -19.46 21.27 0.31
C SER A 182 -19.83 19.87 0.78
N TRP A 183 -20.12 18.94 -0.14
CA TRP A 183 -20.59 17.58 0.22
C TRP A 183 -20.01 16.46 -0.66
N GLY A 184 -19.68 16.72 -1.92
CA GLY A 184 -19.30 15.70 -2.89
C GLY A 184 -18.09 14.86 -2.44
N TRP A 185 -17.08 15.48 -1.84
CA TRP A 185 -15.89 14.80 -1.34
C TRP A 185 -16.16 13.77 -0.23
N ARG A 186 -17.32 13.85 0.43
CA ARG A 186 -17.71 12.94 1.51
C ARG A 186 -18.17 11.59 0.97
N ILE A 187 -18.72 11.55 -0.24
CA ILE A 187 -19.29 10.34 -0.84
C ILE A 187 -18.29 9.18 -0.90
N PRO A 188 -17.04 9.33 -1.38
CA PRO A 188 -16.05 8.25 -1.38
C PRO A 188 -15.81 7.66 0.01
N PHE A 189 -15.77 8.50 1.06
CA PHE A 189 -15.60 8.04 2.44
C PHE A 189 -16.82 7.28 2.96
N LEU A 190 -18.03 7.74 2.66
CA LEU A 190 -19.28 7.08 3.05
C LEU A 190 -19.50 5.77 2.30
N ALA A 191 -19.02 5.66 1.05
CA ALA A 191 -19.07 4.44 0.26
C ALA A 191 -18.26 3.28 0.90
N SER A 192 -17.28 3.60 1.77
CA SER A 192 -16.56 2.58 2.56
C SER A 192 -17.49 1.72 3.40
N ALA A 193 -18.66 2.23 3.82
CA ALA A 193 -19.65 1.43 4.54
C ALA A 193 -20.09 0.19 3.74
N VAL A 194 -20.25 0.31 2.43
CA VAL A 194 -20.59 -0.81 1.55
C VAL A 194 -19.44 -1.80 1.46
N LEU A 195 -18.20 -1.29 1.33
CA LEU A 195 -17.00 -2.13 1.25
C LEU A 195 -16.73 -2.88 2.56
N ILE A 196 -17.03 -2.27 3.72
CA ILE A 196 -16.97 -2.95 5.03
C ILE A 196 -17.91 -4.15 5.03
N ILE A 197 -19.15 -4.00 4.56
CA ILE A 197 -20.12 -5.10 4.50
C ILE A 197 -19.59 -6.23 3.59
N ILE A 198 -19.09 -5.89 2.41
CA ILE A 198 -18.48 -6.87 1.49
C ILE A 198 -17.29 -7.58 2.15
N GLY A 199 -16.39 -6.82 2.76
CA GLY A 199 -15.23 -7.37 3.47
C GLY A 199 -15.62 -8.27 4.64
N LEU A 200 -16.66 -7.92 5.41
CA LEU A 200 -17.21 -8.74 6.49
C LEU A 200 -17.78 -10.06 5.98
N VAL A 201 -18.59 -10.02 4.92
CA VAL A 201 -19.19 -11.23 4.32
C VAL A 201 -18.07 -12.18 3.86
N ILE A 202 -17.05 -11.67 3.19
CA ILE A 202 -15.90 -12.49 2.73
C ILE A 202 -15.16 -13.08 3.94
N ARG A 203 -14.83 -12.29 4.96
CA ARG A 203 -14.08 -12.76 6.15
C ARG A 203 -14.86 -13.74 7.00
N LEU A 204 -16.17 -13.58 7.09
CA LEU A 204 -17.04 -14.51 7.82
C LEU A 204 -17.18 -15.86 7.07
N SER A 205 -17.13 -15.85 5.73
CA SER A 205 -17.22 -17.07 4.89
C SER A 205 -15.93 -17.88 4.81
N LEU A 206 -14.77 -17.32 5.16
CA LEU A 206 -13.50 -18.04 5.18
C LEU A 206 -13.43 -18.96 6.39
N ALA A 207 -13.17 -20.24 6.15
CA ALA A 207 -12.82 -21.20 7.22
C ALA A 207 -11.41 -20.88 7.75
N GLU A 208 -11.18 -21.06 9.05
CA GLU A 208 -9.84 -21.00 9.64
C GLU A 208 -8.92 -22.02 8.95
N SER A 209 -7.68 -21.63 8.61
CA SER A 209 -6.70 -22.50 7.95
C SER A 209 -6.35 -23.69 8.86
N PRO A 210 -6.35 -24.93 8.34
CA PRO A 210 -5.93 -26.11 9.09
C PRO A 210 -4.48 -26.04 9.60
N ASP A 211 -3.58 -25.41 8.83
CA ASP A 211 -2.19 -25.18 9.25
C ASP A 211 -2.11 -24.23 10.45
N PHE A 212 -3.09 -23.34 10.62
CA PHE A 212 -3.20 -22.48 11.77
C PHE A 212 -3.60 -23.23 13.06
N ALA A 213 -4.45 -24.24 12.96
CA ALA A 213 -4.78 -25.11 14.10
C ALA A 213 -3.53 -25.87 14.57
N ALA A 214 -2.72 -26.38 13.64
CA ALA A 214 -1.46 -27.06 13.93
C ALA A 214 -0.37 -26.13 14.51
N VAL A 215 -0.29 -24.87 14.03
CA VAL A 215 0.61 -23.84 14.59
C VAL A 215 0.15 -23.41 15.98
N ARG A 216 -1.16 -23.34 16.24
CA ARG A 216 -1.71 -23.03 17.56
C ARG A 216 -1.36 -24.09 18.60
N GLU A 217 -1.36 -25.37 18.24
CA GLU A 217 -0.90 -26.45 19.13
C GLU A 217 0.61 -26.37 19.40
N ARG A 218 1.42 -25.95 18.41
CA ARG A 218 2.87 -25.75 18.56
C ARG A 218 3.26 -24.40 19.15
N ALA A 219 2.49 -23.31 18.91
CA ALA A 219 2.73 -21.95 19.41
C ALA A 219 2.51 -21.80 20.92
N ALA A 220 1.97 -22.81 21.62
CA ALA A 220 1.94 -22.85 23.07
C ALA A 220 3.36 -22.78 23.70
N THR A 221 4.42 -22.94 22.90
CA THR A 221 5.82 -22.97 23.34
C THR A 221 6.64 -21.71 23.00
N VAL A 222 6.19 -20.81 22.13
CA VAL A 222 6.97 -19.61 21.72
C VAL A 222 6.37 -18.33 22.30
N ARG A 223 7.03 -17.74 23.29
CA ARG A 223 6.51 -16.59 24.05
C ARG A 223 6.40 -15.29 23.25
N ILE A 224 7.27 -14.98 22.27
CA ILE A 224 7.23 -13.73 21.47
C ILE A 224 7.89 -13.95 20.09
N PRO A 225 7.15 -14.36 19.04
CA PRO A 225 7.73 -14.64 17.71
C PRO A 225 8.43 -13.44 17.05
N VAL A 226 7.92 -12.22 17.27
CA VAL A 226 8.46 -10.98 16.68
C VAL A 226 9.85 -10.66 17.22
N ALA A 227 10.08 -10.79 18.53
CA ALA A 227 11.39 -10.52 19.14
C ALA A 227 12.45 -11.55 18.69
N GLU A 228 12.04 -12.81 18.55
CA GLU A 228 12.92 -13.87 18.06
C GLU A 228 13.26 -13.70 16.57
N ALA A 229 12.28 -13.35 15.74
CA ALA A 229 12.48 -13.02 14.34
C ALA A 229 13.48 -11.86 14.19
N PHE A 230 13.32 -10.79 14.99
CA PHE A 230 14.23 -9.65 14.96
C PHE A 230 15.65 -10.02 15.42
N ARG A 231 15.78 -10.80 16.50
CA ARG A 231 17.08 -11.23 17.03
C ARG A 231 17.86 -12.11 16.05
N LYS A 232 17.16 -13.04 15.37
CA LYS A 232 17.81 -14.01 14.45
C LYS A 232 17.98 -13.48 13.03
N HIS A 233 17.04 -12.64 12.53
CA HIS A 233 16.93 -12.28 11.13
C HIS A 233 16.93 -10.75 10.87
N TRP A 234 17.44 -9.92 11.79
CA TRP A 234 17.40 -8.46 11.67
C TRP A 234 18.00 -7.93 10.34
N ARG A 235 19.10 -8.54 9.85
CA ARG A 235 19.71 -8.18 8.57
C ARG A 235 18.78 -8.41 7.40
N GLN A 236 18.12 -9.57 7.37
CA GLN A 236 17.16 -9.93 6.32
C GLN A 236 15.91 -9.03 6.40
N ILE A 237 15.44 -8.69 7.60
CA ILE A 237 14.34 -7.75 7.82
C ILE A 237 14.69 -6.37 7.25
N LEU A 238 15.89 -5.85 7.53
CA LEU A 238 16.34 -4.57 6.97
C LEU A 238 16.51 -4.63 5.44
N LEU A 239 17.02 -5.73 4.90
CA LEU A 239 17.13 -5.92 3.45
C LEU A 239 15.75 -6.00 2.77
N VAL A 240 14.76 -6.64 3.38
CA VAL A 240 13.38 -6.67 2.89
C VAL A 240 12.76 -5.28 2.97
N ALA A 241 12.98 -4.55 4.06
CA ALA A 241 12.53 -3.17 4.20
C ALA A 241 13.13 -2.26 3.13
N GLY A 242 14.43 -2.33 2.92
CA GLY A 242 15.12 -1.57 1.85
C GLY A 242 14.68 -1.99 0.46
N ALA A 243 14.46 -3.29 0.21
CA ALA A 243 13.99 -3.79 -1.08
C ALA A 243 12.59 -3.26 -1.44
N TYR A 244 11.67 -3.18 -0.47
CA TYR A 244 10.31 -2.66 -0.69
C TYR A 244 10.26 -1.13 -0.77
N LEU A 245 11.30 -0.41 -0.35
CA LEU A 245 11.30 1.04 -0.17
C LEU A 245 10.89 1.79 -1.45
N SER A 246 11.51 1.48 -2.60
CA SER A 246 11.17 2.14 -3.87
C SER A 246 9.72 1.89 -4.28
N GLN A 247 9.26 0.65 -4.17
CA GLN A 247 7.89 0.29 -4.54
C GLN A 247 6.86 1.08 -3.72
N GLY A 248 7.06 1.17 -2.40
CA GLY A 248 6.16 1.92 -1.52
C GLY A 248 6.19 3.42 -1.80
N VAL A 249 7.39 4.01 -1.92
CA VAL A 249 7.56 5.45 -2.21
C VAL A 249 6.92 5.80 -3.56
N PHE A 250 7.24 5.07 -4.64
CA PHE A 250 6.67 5.34 -5.96
C PHE A 250 5.15 5.21 -5.99
N ALA A 251 4.57 4.22 -5.31
CA ALA A 251 3.13 4.04 -5.27
C ALA A 251 2.42 5.30 -4.73
N TYR A 252 2.87 5.82 -3.57
CA TYR A 252 2.23 7.00 -2.96
C TYR A 252 2.58 8.30 -3.67
N ILE A 253 3.75 8.41 -4.27
CA ILE A 253 4.07 9.53 -5.17
C ILE A 253 3.09 9.53 -6.35
N CYS A 254 2.88 8.41 -7.03
CA CYS A 254 1.98 8.34 -8.19
C CYS A 254 0.52 8.62 -7.84
N VAL A 255 0.03 8.04 -6.73
CA VAL A 255 -1.39 8.09 -6.38
C VAL A 255 -1.79 9.38 -5.67
N ALA A 256 -0.88 9.98 -4.90
CA ALA A 256 -1.18 11.16 -4.09
C ALA A 256 -0.41 12.40 -4.59
N TYR A 257 0.92 12.36 -4.62
CA TYR A 257 1.71 13.54 -4.93
C TYR A 257 1.55 14.00 -6.38
N LEU A 258 1.65 13.10 -7.39
CA LEU A 258 1.54 13.51 -8.80
C LEU A 258 0.15 14.03 -9.17
N VAL A 259 -0.91 13.65 -8.44
CA VAL A 259 -2.23 14.28 -8.58
C VAL A 259 -2.16 15.74 -8.13
N SER A 260 -1.58 16.01 -6.95
CA SER A 260 -1.39 17.38 -6.45
C SER A 260 -0.48 18.18 -7.37
N TYR A 261 0.69 17.65 -7.74
CA TYR A 261 1.66 18.30 -8.63
C TYR A 261 1.05 18.61 -10.01
N GLY A 262 0.34 17.64 -10.60
CA GLY A 262 -0.34 17.80 -11.88
C GLY A 262 -1.35 18.94 -11.87
N THR A 263 -2.15 19.03 -10.80
CA THR A 263 -3.20 20.04 -10.69
C THR A 263 -2.69 21.43 -10.28
N THR A 264 -1.68 21.50 -9.41
CA THR A 264 -1.22 22.80 -8.85
C THR A 264 -0.05 23.40 -9.61
N VAL A 265 0.82 22.58 -10.21
CA VAL A 265 2.05 23.03 -10.88
C VAL A 265 1.94 22.87 -12.39
N ALA A 266 1.53 21.70 -12.89
CA ALA A 266 1.49 21.45 -14.33
C ALA A 266 0.18 21.92 -15.01
N GLY A 267 -0.81 22.42 -14.23
CA GLY A 267 -2.05 22.96 -14.78
C GLY A 267 -3.00 21.91 -15.37
N ILE A 268 -2.83 20.64 -15.02
CA ILE A 268 -3.72 19.54 -15.44
C ILE A 268 -5.05 19.66 -14.69
N GLY A 269 -6.16 19.47 -15.40
CA GLY A 269 -7.47 19.48 -14.76
C GLY A 269 -7.59 18.33 -13.73
N ARG A 270 -8.35 18.58 -12.66
CA ARG A 270 -8.59 17.59 -11.59
C ARG A 270 -9.12 16.26 -12.13
N THR A 271 -10.07 16.33 -13.07
CA THR A 271 -10.71 15.18 -13.69
C THR A 271 -9.72 14.36 -14.51
N GLU A 272 -8.89 15.02 -15.31
CA GLU A 272 -7.85 14.39 -16.13
C GLU A 272 -6.77 13.75 -15.27
N ALA A 273 -6.38 14.40 -14.17
CA ALA A 273 -5.40 13.84 -13.24
C ALA A 273 -5.91 12.55 -12.58
N LEU A 274 -7.16 12.54 -12.12
CA LEU A 274 -7.78 11.35 -11.54
C LEU A 274 -7.98 10.24 -12.58
N PHE A 275 -8.40 10.60 -13.81
CA PHE A 275 -8.51 9.63 -14.90
C PHE A 275 -7.16 8.98 -15.23
N GLY A 276 -6.08 9.75 -15.23
CA GLY A 276 -4.72 9.24 -15.42
C GLY A 276 -4.33 8.20 -14.37
N VAL A 277 -4.58 8.47 -13.08
CA VAL A 277 -4.33 7.52 -11.99
C VAL A 277 -5.20 6.27 -12.12
N PHE A 278 -6.48 6.44 -12.46
CA PHE A 278 -7.40 5.32 -12.66
C PHE A 278 -6.90 4.38 -13.76
N VAL A 279 -6.57 4.91 -14.93
CA VAL A 279 -6.08 4.10 -16.07
C VAL A 279 -4.76 3.40 -15.71
N ALA A 280 -3.81 4.12 -15.10
CA ALA A 280 -2.55 3.54 -14.68
C ALA A 280 -2.74 2.41 -13.67
N ALA A 281 -3.68 2.56 -12.73
CA ALA A 281 -4.02 1.53 -11.75
C ALA A 281 -4.66 0.28 -12.41
N VAL A 282 -5.56 0.48 -13.38
CA VAL A 282 -6.15 -0.63 -14.16
C VAL A 282 -5.07 -1.39 -14.94
N VAL A 283 -4.12 -0.68 -15.56
CA VAL A 283 -2.97 -1.29 -16.23
C VAL A 283 -2.12 -2.09 -15.21
N ALA A 284 -1.88 -1.56 -14.01
CA ALA A 284 -1.14 -2.25 -12.97
C ALA A 284 -1.83 -3.56 -12.52
N VAL A 285 -3.17 -3.57 -12.38
CA VAL A 285 -3.93 -4.79 -12.06
C VAL A 285 -3.66 -5.90 -13.08
N VAL A 286 -3.53 -5.55 -14.36
CA VAL A 286 -3.27 -6.52 -15.43
C VAL A 286 -1.78 -6.92 -15.48
N THR A 287 -0.88 -5.97 -15.31
CA THR A 287 0.56 -6.20 -15.51
C THR A 287 1.21 -6.94 -14.34
N TYR A 288 0.76 -6.74 -13.09
CA TYR A 288 1.36 -7.38 -11.92
C TYR A 288 1.35 -8.92 -12.01
N PRO A 289 0.23 -9.60 -12.32
CA PRO A 289 0.24 -11.06 -12.45
C PRO A 289 1.03 -11.55 -13.66
N LEU A 290 1.15 -10.76 -14.73
CA LEU A 290 1.97 -11.11 -15.89
C LEU A 290 3.46 -11.18 -15.49
N PHE A 291 3.96 -10.20 -14.75
CA PHE A 291 5.33 -10.25 -14.22
C PHE A 291 5.50 -11.27 -13.10
N GLY A 292 4.47 -11.53 -12.31
CA GLY A 292 4.43 -12.67 -11.39
C GLY A 292 4.64 -14.00 -12.12
N ALA A 293 3.91 -14.23 -13.22
CA ALA A 293 4.08 -15.40 -14.08
C ALA A 293 5.44 -15.45 -14.76
N LEU A 294 5.95 -14.31 -15.25
CA LEU A 294 7.29 -14.22 -15.82
C LEU A 294 8.36 -14.64 -14.80
N SER A 295 8.19 -14.26 -13.54
CA SER A 295 9.12 -14.59 -12.47
C SER A 295 9.19 -16.09 -12.15
N ASP A 296 8.13 -16.86 -12.44
CA ASP A 296 8.12 -18.30 -12.29
C ASP A 296 9.06 -18.98 -13.32
N ARG A 297 9.34 -18.33 -14.46
CA ARG A 297 10.24 -18.81 -15.52
C ARG A 297 11.67 -18.28 -15.40
N VAL A 298 11.81 -16.96 -15.22
CA VAL A 298 13.10 -16.25 -15.24
C VAL A 298 13.76 -16.22 -13.85
N GLY A 299 12.96 -16.35 -12.80
CA GLY A 299 13.40 -16.19 -11.42
C GLY A 299 12.91 -14.88 -10.81
N ARG A 300 12.67 -14.88 -9.50
CA ARG A 300 12.02 -13.77 -8.80
C ARG A 300 12.93 -12.58 -8.60
N LYS A 301 14.17 -12.83 -8.20
CA LYS A 301 15.15 -11.78 -7.91
C LYS A 301 15.54 -10.95 -9.16
N PRO A 302 15.81 -11.54 -10.34
CA PRO A 302 16.06 -10.77 -11.57
C PRO A 302 14.87 -9.90 -11.99
N VAL A 303 13.63 -10.45 -11.93
CA VAL A 303 12.43 -9.71 -12.32
C VAL A 303 12.18 -8.53 -11.37
N PHE A 304 12.33 -8.75 -10.07
CA PHE A 304 12.19 -7.69 -9.07
C PHE A 304 13.22 -6.56 -9.29
N LEU A 305 14.50 -6.93 -9.45
CA LEU A 305 15.59 -5.97 -9.69
C LEU A 305 15.38 -5.19 -10.99
N GLY A 306 14.92 -5.86 -12.05
CA GLY A 306 14.54 -5.22 -13.31
C GLY A 306 13.44 -4.16 -13.11
N GLY A 307 12.45 -4.43 -12.25
CA GLY A 307 11.43 -3.46 -11.89
C GLY A 307 11.99 -2.26 -11.13
N VAL A 308 12.88 -2.48 -10.17
CA VAL A 308 13.53 -1.37 -9.43
C VAL A 308 14.34 -0.48 -10.37
N VAL A 309 15.09 -1.07 -11.29
CA VAL A 309 15.85 -0.32 -12.31
C VAL A 309 14.91 0.41 -13.26
N ALA A 310 13.81 -0.23 -13.69
CA ALA A 310 12.81 0.40 -14.56
C ALA A 310 12.14 1.60 -13.89
N MET A 311 11.82 1.50 -12.59
CA MET A 311 11.29 2.64 -11.81
C MET A 311 12.27 3.82 -11.81
N GLY A 312 13.54 3.58 -11.46
CA GLY A 312 14.57 4.64 -11.48
C GLY A 312 14.76 5.28 -12.86
N ALA A 313 14.79 4.47 -13.92
CA ALA A 313 14.93 4.95 -15.30
C ALA A 313 13.69 5.74 -15.79
N ALA A 314 12.50 5.41 -15.30
CA ALA A 314 11.25 6.08 -15.67
C ALA A 314 11.10 7.46 -15.04
N VAL A 315 11.87 7.83 -14.00
CA VAL A 315 11.68 9.07 -13.24
C VAL A 315 11.74 10.33 -14.11
N PHE A 316 12.85 10.52 -14.82
CA PHE A 316 13.01 11.71 -15.68
C PHE A 316 12.00 11.76 -16.83
N PRO A 317 11.75 10.68 -17.60
CA PRO A 317 10.68 10.66 -18.59
C PRO A 317 9.31 11.01 -18.01
N THR A 318 8.99 10.52 -16.79
CA THR A 318 7.72 10.83 -16.12
C THR A 318 7.56 12.33 -15.89
N PHE A 319 8.55 12.99 -15.26
CA PHE A 319 8.46 14.44 -15.02
C PHE A 319 8.52 15.25 -16.32
N ALA A 320 9.34 14.83 -17.31
CA ALA A 320 9.38 15.49 -18.61
C ALA A 320 8.00 15.49 -19.29
N LEU A 321 7.26 14.38 -19.24
CA LEU A 321 5.91 14.29 -19.78
C LEU A 321 4.91 15.13 -18.98
N ILE A 322 4.97 15.10 -17.66
CA ILE A 322 4.05 15.86 -16.78
C ILE A 322 4.23 17.35 -16.95
N ASN A 323 5.48 17.85 -17.00
CA ASN A 323 5.81 19.26 -17.11
C ASN A 323 5.39 19.91 -18.44
N THR A 324 4.97 19.11 -19.42
CA THR A 324 4.35 19.65 -20.66
C THR A 324 2.99 20.29 -20.41
N GLY A 325 2.32 20.03 -19.30
CA GLY A 325 0.95 20.49 -19.04
C GLY A 325 -0.12 19.81 -19.89
N ASN A 326 0.25 18.76 -20.66
CA ASN A 326 -0.67 18.06 -21.53
C ASN A 326 -1.29 16.84 -20.81
N ALA A 327 -2.63 16.78 -20.73
CA ALA A 327 -3.35 15.73 -20.02
C ALA A 327 -3.08 14.30 -20.57
N ALA A 328 -2.94 14.15 -21.90
CA ALA A 328 -2.62 12.84 -22.48
C ALA A 328 -1.21 12.38 -22.15
N LEU A 329 -0.24 13.30 -22.10
CA LEU A 329 1.13 13.00 -21.70
C LEU A 329 1.23 12.76 -20.19
N PHE A 330 0.43 13.43 -19.38
CA PHE A 330 0.28 13.14 -17.96
C PHE A 330 -0.23 11.71 -17.71
N LEU A 331 -1.29 11.30 -18.43
CA LEU A 331 -1.79 9.92 -18.39
C LEU A 331 -0.69 8.93 -18.81
N ALA A 332 0.01 9.20 -19.90
CA ALA A 332 1.11 8.34 -20.37
C ALA A 332 2.24 8.22 -19.34
N ALA A 333 2.57 9.31 -18.65
CA ALA A 333 3.56 9.33 -17.56
C ALA A 333 3.15 8.42 -16.39
N LEU A 334 1.89 8.49 -15.97
CA LEU A 334 1.37 7.62 -14.90
C LEU A 334 1.31 6.15 -15.31
N VAL A 335 0.88 5.85 -16.54
CA VAL A 335 0.91 4.47 -17.08
C VAL A 335 2.34 3.95 -17.15
N LEU A 336 3.28 4.77 -17.60
CA LEU A 336 4.69 4.40 -17.68
C LEU A 336 5.24 4.01 -16.30
N VAL A 337 5.07 4.85 -15.29
CA VAL A 337 5.71 4.63 -13.98
C VAL A 337 4.92 3.66 -13.13
N PHE A 338 3.61 3.86 -12.93
CA PHE A 338 2.79 3.06 -12.02
C PHE A 338 2.29 1.76 -12.66
N GLY A 339 1.83 1.83 -13.94
CA GLY A 339 1.28 0.69 -14.65
C GLY A 339 2.34 -0.30 -15.15
N LEU A 340 3.51 0.17 -15.59
CA LEU A 340 4.51 -0.64 -16.29
C LEU A 340 5.82 -0.77 -15.52
N ALA A 341 6.47 0.33 -15.14
CA ALA A 341 7.79 0.28 -14.52
C ALA A 341 7.78 -0.36 -13.12
N MET A 342 6.73 -0.13 -12.35
CA MET A 342 6.56 -0.78 -11.04
C MET A 342 6.15 -2.25 -11.12
N ALA A 343 5.50 -2.68 -12.20
CA ALA A 343 4.86 -3.99 -12.29
C ALA A 343 5.81 -5.18 -12.07
N PRO A 344 7.07 -5.19 -12.60
CA PRO A 344 7.98 -6.31 -12.38
C PRO A 344 8.34 -6.47 -10.89
N ALA A 345 8.57 -5.39 -10.16
CA ALA A 345 8.86 -5.45 -8.73
C ALA A 345 7.61 -5.85 -7.93
N ALA A 346 6.49 -5.17 -8.17
CA ALA A 346 5.25 -5.37 -7.45
C ALA A 346 4.67 -6.77 -7.61
N GLY A 347 4.61 -7.29 -8.85
CA GLY A 347 4.09 -8.62 -9.14
C GLY A 347 4.87 -9.77 -8.48
N VAL A 348 6.13 -9.51 -8.08
CA VAL A 348 7.02 -10.54 -7.51
C VAL A 348 7.22 -10.40 -6.00
N THR A 349 6.86 -9.26 -5.41
CA THR A 349 7.12 -8.94 -3.99
C THR A 349 6.70 -10.06 -3.05
N GLY A 350 5.46 -10.53 -3.11
CA GLY A 350 4.94 -11.55 -2.21
C GLY A 350 5.71 -12.86 -2.31
N SER A 351 5.97 -13.32 -3.52
CA SER A 351 6.68 -14.59 -3.76
C SER A 351 8.18 -14.50 -3.48
N LEU A 352 8.82 -13.33 -3.65
CA LEU A 352 10.24 -13.13 -3.33
C LEU A 352 10.44 -13.10 -1.81
N PHE A 353 9.67 -12.28 -1.08
CA PHE A 353 9.86 -12.09 0.35
C PHE A 353 9.50 -13.33 1.16
N SER A 354 8.54 -14.15 0.68
CA SER A 354 8.23 -15.43 1.30
C SER A 354 9.37 -16.45 1.27
N LEU A 355 10.36 -16.27 0.40
CA LEU A 355 11.55 -17.15 0.29
C LEU A 355 12.72 -16.73 1.17
N VAL A 356 12.69 -15.51 1.73
CA VAL A 356 13.82 -14.95 2.50
C VAL A 356 13.90 -15.54 3.89
N PHE A 357 12.75 -15.96 4.47
CA PHE A 357 12.63 -16.38 5.86
C PHE A 357 12.18 -17.84 6.00
N ASP A 358 12.61 -18.48 7.08
CA ASP A 358 12.17 -19.81 7.47
C ASP A 358 10.68 -19.79 7.87
N ALA A 359 10.01 -20.94 7.74
CA ALA A 359 8.56 -21.03 7.85
C ALA A 359 8.01 -20.59 9.23
N ASP A 360 8.77 -20.83 10.30
CA ASP A 360 8.40 -20.54 11.70
C ASP A 360 8.39 -19.05 12.05
N VAL A 361 9.21 -18.24 11.37
CA VAL A 361 9.33 -16.78 11.61
C VAL A 361 8.89 -15.94 10.41
N ARG A 362 8.56 -16.58 9.28
CA ARG A 362 8.28 -15.94 7.98
C ARG A 362 7.22 -14.86 8.07
N TYR A 363 6.09 -15.14 8.71
CA TYR A 363 4.99 -14.20 8.83
C TYR A 363 5.43 -12.92 9.56
N SER A 364 6.01 -13.07 10.75
CA SER A 364 6.46 -11.93 11.56
C SER A 364 7.56 -11.15 10.88
N ALA A 365 8.56 -11.82 10.29
CA ALA A 365 9.70 -11.18 9.68
C ALA A 365 9.33 -10.41 8.41
N VAL A 366 8.48 -10.98 7.53
CA VAL A 366 7.97 -10.30 6.33
C VAL A 366 7.11 -9.09 6.70
N SER A 367 6.21 -9.25 7.69
CA SER A 367 5.34 -8.17 8.14
C SER A 367 6.12 -7.01 8.76
N VAL A 368 7.13 -7.30 9.58
CA VAL A 368 8.00 -6.28 10.18
C VAL A 368 8.81 -5.55 9.11
N GLY A 369 9.43 -6.28 8.16
CA GLY A 369 10.19 -5.67 7.07
C GLY A 369 9.33 -4.76 6.19
N TYR A 370 8.13 -5.21 5.84
CA TYR A 370 7.15 -4.42 5.09
C TYR A 370 6.73 -3.15 5.86
N THR A 371 6.33 -3.30 7.13
CA THR A 371 5.87 -2.17 7.96
C THR A 371 6.99 -1.15 8.18
N LEU A 372 8.23 -1.63 8.41
CA LEU A 372 9.40 -0.76 8.56
C LEU A 372 9.63 0.08 7.29
N SER A 373 9.55 -0.53 6.11
CA SER A 373 9.66 0.19 4.83
C SER A 373 8.54 1.22 4.66
N GLN A 374 7.32 0.88 5.06
CA GLN A 374 6.18 1.80 4.99
C GLN A 374 6.37 3.03 5.87
N VAL A 375 6.87 2.85 7.08
CA VAL A 375 7.13 3.96 8.03
C VAL A 375 8.31 4.81 7.57
N LEU A 376 9.42 4.19 7.16
CA LEU A 376 10.66 4.91 6.80
C LEU A 376 10.59 5.62 5.45
N GLY A 377 9.79 5.11 4.51
CA GLY A 377 9.73 5.63 3.14
C GLY A 377 8.35 6.10 2.72
N SER A 378 7.40 5.18 2.62
CA SER A 378 6.11 5.43 1.99
C SER A 378 5.26 6.46 2.73
N ALA A 379 5.32 6.46 4.08
CA ALA A 379 4.51 7.30 4.95
C ALA A 379 4.63 8.80 4.62
N PHE A 380 5.85 9.26 4.43
CA PHE A 380 6.16 10.67 4.25
C PHE A 380 6.63 11.00 2.82
N ALA A 381 6.61 10.04 1.89
CA ALA A 381 7.07 10.28 0.52
C ALA A 381 6.37 11.48 -0.16
N PRO A 382 5.04 11.63 -0.11
CA PRO A 382 4.38 12.82 -0.65
C PRO A 382 4.78 14.11 0.08
N THR A 383 4.90 14.06 1.41
CA THR A 383 5.34 15.22 2.23
C THR A 383 6.76 15.65 1.87
N ILE A 384 7.69 14.68 1.71
CA ILE A 384 9.07 14.94 1.29
C ILE A 384 9.08 15.56 -0.10
N ALA A 385 8.29 15.04 -1.04
CA ALA A 385 8.22 15.57 -2.40
C ALA A 385 7.69 17.01 -2.44
N VAL A 386 6.66 17.33 -1.65
CA VAL A 386 6.14 18.71 -1.51
C VAL A 386 7.22 19.62 -0.93
N ALA A 387 7.93 19.21 0.13
CA ALA A 387 8.98 19.99 0.76
C ALA A 387 10.17 20.23 -0.19
N LEU A 388 10.58 19.21 -0.94
CA LEU A 388 11.65 19.32 -1.94
C LEU A 388 11.26 20.30 -3.04
N TYR A 389 10.04 20.21 -3.56
CA TYR A 389 9.57 21.12 -4.57
C TYR A 389 9.47 22.58 -4.04
N ALA A 390 8.94 22.77 -2.84
CA ALA A 390 8.85 24.09 -2.22
C ALA A 390 10.23 24.76 -1.98
N ALA A 391 11.27 23.94 -1.72
CA ALA A 391 12.62 24.44 -1.49
C ALA A 391 13.41 24.75 -2.78
N THR A 392 13.08 24.09 -3.90
CA THR A 392 13.91 24.13 -5.13
C THR A 392 13.18 24.64 -6.35
N GLU A 393 11.84 24.68 -6.29
CA GLU A 393 10.93 25.03 -7.41
C GLU A 393 11.16 24.20 -8.68
N THR A 394 11.80 23.02 -8.54
CA THR A 394 12.06 22.11 -9.67
C THR A 394 11.70 20.66 -9.33
N SER A 395 11.21 19.93 -10.33
CA SER A 395 10.98 18.48 -10.22
C SER A 395 12.25 17.63 -10.12
N ASP A 396 13.43 18.22 -10.42
CA ASP A 396 14.71 17.50 -10.41
C ASP A 396 15.11 17.03 -9.01
N SER A 397 14.77 17.79 -7.97
CA SER A 397 15.00 17.41 -6.57
C SER A 397 14.19 16.17 -6.19
N ILE A 398 12.95 16.08 -6.68
CA ILE A 398 12.08 14.93 -6.47
C ILE A 398 12.60 13.73 -7.27
N ALA A 399 13.06 13.98 -8.51
CA ALA A 399 13.68 12.95 -9.35
C ALA A 399 14.93 12.35 -8.67
N ALA A 400 15.79 13.19 -8.12
CA ALA A 400 16.97 12.76 -7.36
C ALA A 400 16.58 11.91 -6.13
N TYR A 401 15.56 12.31 -5.39
CA TYR A 401 15.01 11.54 -4.26
C TYR A 401 14.53 10.15 -4.70
N LEU A 402 13.74 10.06 -5.76
CA LEU A 402 13.20 8.79 -6.28
C LEU A 402 14.30 7.86 -6.81
N ILE A 403 15.33 8.42 -7.46
CA ILE A 403 16.51 7.64 -7.91
C ILE A 403 17.29 7.13 -6.69
N ALA A 404 17.54 7.97 -5.68
CA ALA A 404 18.25 7.56 -4.47
C ALA A 404 17.52 6.39 -3.77
N VAL A 405 16.21 6.47 -3.64
CA VAL A 405 15.38 5.39 -3.11
C VAL A 405 15.46 4.12 -3.96
N SER A 406 15.47 4.26 -5.28
CA SER A 406 15.63 3.11 -6.20
C SER A 406 17.00 2.46 -6.05
N VAL A 407 18.08 3.24 -5.91
CA VAL A 407 19.43 2.72 -5.66
C VAL A 407 19.48 1.94 -4.33
N ILE A 408 18.90 2.48 -3.24
CA ILE A 408 18.82 1.79 -1.95
C ILE A 408 18.10 0.45 -2.11
N SER A 409 16.97 0.43 -2.81
CA SER A 409 16.21 -0.80 -3.06
C SER A 409 16.99 -1.80 -3.91
N ALA A 410 17.67 -1.35 -4.97
CA ALA A 410 18.49 -2.21 -5.82
C ALA A 410 19.64 -2.88 -5.03
N ILE A 411 20.33 -2.10 -4.19
CA ILE A 411 21.40 -2.60 -3.31
C ILE A 411 20.81 -3.63 -2.33
N SER A 412 19.69 -3.31 -1.69
CA SER A 412 19.02 -4.21 -0.73
C SER A 412 18.64 -5.54 -1.38
N VAL A 413 18.06 -5.51 -2.60
CA VAL A 413 17.71 -6.71 -3.36
C VAL A 413 18.98 -7.49 -3.76
N ALA A 414 20.06 -6.82 -4.15
CA ALA A 414 21.31 -7.48 -4.52
C ALA A 414 21.87 -8.33 -3.37
N PHE A 415 21.73 -7.86 -2.13
CA PHE A 415 22.21 -8.55 -0.94
C PHE A 415 21.20 -9.56 -0.34
N LEU A 416 19.95 -9.61 -0.80
CA LEU A 416 19.01 -10.63 -0.38
C LEU A 416 19.55 -12.04 -0.67
N PRO A 417 19.46 -12.99 0.26
CA PRO A 417 19.95 -14.35 0.06
C PRO A 417 19.21 -15.03 -1.12
N GLY A 418 19.98 -15.63 -2.02
CA GLY A 418 19.42 -16.38 -3.15
C GLY A 418 18.88 -17.76 -2.73
N PRO A 419 17.92 -18.34 -3.48
CA PRO A 419 17.26 -19.60 -3.13
C PRO A 419 18.20 -20.81 -3.00
N TRP A 420 19.39 -20.76 -3.56
CA TRP A 420 20.41 -21.82 -3.46
C TRP A 420 21.24 -21.73 -2.16
N ARG A 421 21.37 -20.56 -1.52
CA ARG A 421 22.00 -20.46 -0.19
C ARG A 421 21.08 -20.99 0.91
N ILE A 422 19.78 -20.85 0.77
CA ILE A 422 18.77 -21.35 1.70
C ILE A 422 18.71 -22.90 1.65
N ARG A 423 18.86 -23.51 0.45
CA ARG A 423 18.90 -24.97 0.31
C ARG A 423 20.16 -25.61 0.92
N ARG A 424 21.23 -24.86 1.08
CA ARG A 424 22.47 -25.36 1.67
C ARG A 424 22.39 -25.34 3.21
N ALA A 425 21.83 -24.28 3.78
CA ALA A 425 21.61 -24.17 5.24
C ALA A 425 20.54 -25.12 5.79
N LEU A 426 19.73 -25.76 4.95
CA LEU A 426 18.78 -26.80 5.32
C LEU A 426 19.32 -28.23 5.16
N ARG A 427 20.57 -28.38 4.68
CA ARG A 427 21.27 -29.67 4.55
C ARG A 427 22.40 -29.85 5.59
N ASP A 428 22.82 -28.78 6.22
CA ASP A 428 23.75 -28.75 7.36
C ASP A 428 22.95 -28.56 8.67
#